data_2d54b7a1720c63efad528f87261dcce7
#
_entry.id   2d54b7a1720c63efad528f87261dcce7
#
_cell.length_a   1.000
_cell.length_b   1.000
_cell.length_c   1.000
_cell.angle_alpha   90.00
_cell.angle_beta   90.00
_cell.angle_gamma   90.00
#
_symmetry.space_group_name_H-M   'P 1'
#
loop_
_entity.id
_entity.type
_entity.pdbx_description
1 polymer ?
#
loop_
_entity_poly.entity_id
_entity_poly.type
_entity_poly.pdbx_seq_one_letter_code
_entity_poly.pdbx_strand_id
1 'polypeptide(L)'
;ETFSHVFGETLRQLAREDRRVCAITAAMADGTGLTGFAREFPRRFFDVGIAEGHGVAMAGGMAKQGLIPVFAVYDSFLQRGYDMLVQDMALEKLHVVLAVDRCGIVGADGETHHGCLDYLSQIPGMTVLSPASFAELRQMLRRAVLEMDGPVAVRYPRGGEDGYEGDCGDESVTVLRQGTDAAIVTYGILTQQALRAAELLEKEGISARVVKLNRVAPLDSSGICRALDGVKRIVAAEDQLRAGAVGERLGALLLELGAGTEKLVLRSVGTTLPSQGSTVELRHALGLDAEGIAQAVREVLA
;
A
#
# COMPACT_ATOMS: atom_id res chain seq x y z
N GLU A 1 11.21 -6.78 14.46
CA GLU A 1 10.49 -7.41 13.34
C GLU A 1 10.35 -6.40 12.20
N THR A 2 10.26 -6.86 10.94
CA THR A 2 10.08 -6.00 9.76
C THR A 2 8.97 -6.55 8.88
N PHE A 3 8.36 -5.70 8.04
CA PHE A 3 7.34 -6.14 7.09
C PHE A 3 7.85 -7.24 6.15
N SER A 4 9.09 -7.14 5.65
CA SER A 4 9.70 -8.18 4.81
C SER A 4 9.83 -9.51 5.54
N HIS A 5 10.21 -9.50 6.82
CA HIS A 5 10.29 -10.71 7.65
C HIS A 5 8.90 -11.34 7.85
N VAL A 6 7.90 -10.52 8.24
CA VAL A 6 6.52 -10.96 8.43
C VAL A 6 5.93 -11.54 7.14
N PHE A 7 6.20 -10.89 6.00
CA PHE A 7 5.82 -11.41 4.68
C PHE A 7 6.39 -12.81 4.44
N GLY A 8 7.71 -12.97 4.60
CA GLY A 8 8.39 -14.25 4.33
C GLY A 8 7.87 -15.39 5.21
N GLU A 9 7.67 -15.14 6.51
CA GLU A 9 7.12 -16.14 7.44
C GLU A 9 5.66 -16.48 7.12
N THR A 10 4.85 -15.47 6.80
CA THR A 10 3.45 -15.69 6.42
C THR A 10 3.35 -16.50 5.13
N LEU A 11 4.15 -16.17 4.12
CA LEU A 11 4.15 -16.91 2.85
C LEU A 11 4.59 -18.37 3.03
N ARG A 12 5.55 -18.63 3.93
CA ARG A 12 5.95 -20.00 4.30
C ARG A 12 4.78 -20.79 4.90
N GLN A 13 4.00 -20.17 5.78
CA GLN A 13 2.82 -20.81 6.37
C GLN A 13 1.78 -21.12 5.28
N LEU A 14 1.47 -20.17 4.41
CA LEU A 14 0.54 -20.37 3.30
C LEU A 14 1.00 -21.47 2.33
N ALA A 15 2.30 -21.57 2.08
CA ALA A 15 2.88 -22.62 1.24
C ALA A 15 2.84 -24.04 1.86
N ARG A 16 2.71 -24.14 3.20
CA ARG A 16 2.42 -25.41 3.89
C ARG A 16 0.95 -25.82 3.73
N GLU A 17 0.06 -24.83 3.74
CA GLU A 17 -1.39 -25.03 3.59
C GLU A 17 -1.77 -25.39 2.15
N ASP A 18 -1.19 -24.70 1.15
CA ASP A 18 -1.47 -24.96 -0.27
C ASP A 18 -0.20 -25.20 -1.07
N ARG A 19 -0.12 -26.37 -1.69
CA ARG A 19 1.03 -26.79 -2.51
C ARG A 19 1.19 -26.01 -3.82
N ARG A 20 0.17 -25.28 -4.25
CA ARG A 20 0.20 -24.45 -5.46
C ARG A 20 0.98 -23.15 -5.24
N VAL A 21 1.14 -22.72 -3.98
CA VAL A 21 1.86 -21.48 -3.64
C VAL A 21 3.34 -21.64 -3.95
N CYS A 22 3.86 -20.75 -4.79
CA CYS A 22 5.26 -20.63 -5.13
C CYS A 22 5.73 -19.17 -5.02
N ALA A 23 7.02 -18.98 -4.78
CA ALA A 23 7.63 -17.66 -4.60
C ALA A 23 8.62 -17.38 -5.74
N ILE A 24 8.54 -16.16 -6.26
CA ILE A 24 9.45 -15.63 -7.29
C ILE A 24 10.10 -14.37 -6.73
N THR A 25 11.36 -14.13 -7.04
CA THR A 25 12.05 -12.87 -6.78
C THR A 25 13.05 -12.56 -7.88
N ALA A 26 13.57 -11.35 -7.93
CA ALA A 26 14.54 -10.90 -8.92
C ALA A 26 15.82 -10.41 -8.21
N ALA A 27 16.65 -11.35 -7.77
CA ALA A 27 17.89 -11.13 -6.99
C ALA A 27 17.68 -10.43 -5.64
N MET A 28 16.50 -10.59 -5.03
CA MET A 28 16.12 -9.91 -3.78
C MET A 28 15.67 -10.88 -2.67
N ALA A 29 16.08 -12.15 -2.70
CA ALA A 29 15.60 -13.19 -1.78
C ALA A 29 15.77 -12.81 -0.29
N ASP A 30 16.92 -12.27 0.09
CA ASP A 30 17.20 -11.85 1.46
C ASP A 30 16.41 -10.58 1.82
N GLY A 31 16.48 -9.55 0.97
CA GLY A 31 15.84 -8.27 1.19
C GLY A 31 14.31 -8.32 1.25
N THR A 32 13.67 -9.29 0.60
CA THR A 32 12.22 -9.53 0.65
C THR A 32 11.80 -10.60 1.67
N GLY A 33 12.75 -11.15 2.47
CA GLY A 33 12.46 -12.14 3.50
C GLY A 33 12.22 -13.57 2.98
N LEU A 34 12.53 -13.86 1.71
CA LEU A 34 12.28 -15.16 1.10
C LEU A 34 13.34 -16.24 1.37
N THR A 35 14.44 -15.93 2.05
CA THR A 35 15.51 -16.88 2.35
C THR A 35 14.99 -18.14 3.08
N GLY A 36 14.07 -17.97 4.03
CA GLY A 36 13.42 -19.07 4.74
C GLY A 36 12.55 -19.94 3.82
N PHE A 37 11.80 -19.30 2.93
CA PHE A 37 10.97 -19.98 1.92
C PHE A 37 11.85 -20.82 0.96
N ALA A 38 12.93 -20.23 0.46
CA ALA A 38 13.87 -20.91 -0.46
C ALA A 38 14.48 -22.17 0.15
N ARG A 39 14.80 -22.15 1.44
CA ARG A 39 15.35 -23.33 2.16
C ARG A 39 14.31 -24.43 2.37
N GLU A 40 13.08 -24.06 2.73
CA GLU A 40 12.01 -25.01 3.03
C GLU A 40 11.37 -25.59 1.77
N PHE A 41 11.21 -24.76 0.73
CA PHE A 41 10.52 -25.12 -0.53
C PHE A 41 11.39 -24.90 -1.78
N PRO A 42 12.57 -25.50 -1.92
CA PRO A 42 13.51 -25.18 -3.00
C PRO A 42 12.96 -25.47 -4.41
N ARG A 43 11.94 -26.35 -4.54
CA ARG A 43 11.27 -26.64 -5.82
C ARG A 43 10.12 -25.68 -6.16
N ARG A 44 9.79 -24.78 -5.26
CA ARG A 44 8.72 -23.79 -5.41
C ARG A 44 9.24 -22.34 -5.24
N PHE A 45 10.56 -22.19 -5.21
CA PHE A 45 11.25 -20.92 -5.14
C PHE A 45 12.04 -20.68 -6.42
N PHE A 46 11.90 -19.49 -7.01
CA PHE A 46 12.52 -19.09 -8.26
C PHE A 46 13.14 -17.70 -8.12
N ASP A 47 14.45 -17.63 -8.25
CA ASP A 47 15.17 -16.37 -8.37
C ASP A 47 15.56 -16.17 -9.84
N VAL A 48 14.97 -15.18 -10.48
CA VAL A 48 15.17 -14.91 -11.91
C VAL A 48 16.37 -14.01 -12.19
N GLY A 49 17.15 -13.64 -11.16
CA GLY A 49 18.20 -12.64 -11.28
C GLY A 49 17.59 -11.23 -11.45
N ILE A 50 18.40 -10.28 -11.91
CA ILE A 50 17.94 -8.89 -12.15
C ILE A 50 17.13 -8.84 -13.46
N ALA A 51 15.93 -9.44 -13.44
CA ALA A 51 15.06 -9.59 -14.60
C ALA A 51 13.57 -9.50 -14.19
N GLU A 52 13.16 -8.36 -13.67
CA GLU A 52 11.83 -8.14 -13.10
C GLU A 52 10.71 -8.41 -14.13
N GLY A 53 10.88 -7.98 -15.37
CA GLY A 53 9.92 -8.28 -16.44
C GLY A 53 9.76 -9.77 -16.69
N HIS A 54 10.87 -10.55 -16.66
CA HIS A 54 10.79 -12.00 -16.74
C HIS A 54 10.08 -12.62 -15.53
N GLY A 55 10.31 -12.08 -14.33
CA GLY A 55 9.62 -12.51 -13.11
C GLY A 55 8.10 -12.37 -13.23
N VAL A 56 7.61 -11.28 -13.80
CA VAL A 56 6.17 -11.05 -14.05
C VAL A 56 5.65 -12.03 -15.10
N ALA A 57 6.30 -12.15 -16.26
CA ALA A 57 5.87 -13.05 -17.33
C ALA A 57 5.87 -14.53 -16.88
N MET A 58 6.88 -14.94 -16.09
CA MET A 58 6.95 -16.27 -15.47
C MET A 58 5.78 -16.50 -14.50
N ALA A 59 5.46 -15.51 -13.66
CA ALA A 59 4.32 -15.57 -12.73
C ALA A 59 3.00 -15.76 -13.50
N GLY A 60 2.77 -15.01 -14.57
CA GLY A 60 1.62 -15.18 -15.45
C GLY A 60 1.52 -16.58 -16.02
N GLY A 61 2.62 -17.11 -16.56
CA GLY A 61 2.67 -18.47 -17.09
C GLY A 61 2.39 -19.55 -16.03
N MET A 62 2.89 -19.38 -14.81
CA MET A 62 2.62 -20.29 -13.67
C MET A 62 1.15 -20.24 -13.25
N ALA A 63 0.56 -19.03 -13.13
CA ALA A 63 -0.85 -18.87 -12.79
C ALA A 63 -1.77 -19.53 -13.83
N LYS A 64 -1.40 -19.44 -15.10
CA LYS A 64 -2.13 -20.10 -16.21
C LYS A 64 -2.12 -21.63 -16.12
N GLN A 65 -1.14 -22.21 -15.41
CA GLN A 65 -1.04 -23.65 -15.12
C GLN A 65 -1.68 -24.05 -13.78
N GLY A 66 -2.39 -23.12 -13.12
CA GLY A 66 -3.09 -23.38 -11.86
C GLY A 66 -2.23 -23.28 -10.60
N LEU A 67 -1.02 -22.74 -10.70
CA LEU A 67 -0.20 -22.40 -9.54
C LEU A 67 -0.63 -21.04 -8.97
N ILE A 68 -0.20 -20.73 -7.74
CA ILE A 68 -0.42 -19.46 -7.08
C ILE A 68 0.96 -18.79 -6.90
N PRO A 69 1.46 -18.08 -7.92
CA PRO A 69 2.75 -17.41 -7.84
C PRO A 69 2.64 -16.12 -7.02
N VAL A 70 3.59 -15.96 -6.10
CA VAL A 70 3.80 -14.72 -5.33
C VAL A 70 5.15 -14.13 -5.76
N PHE A 71 5.12 -13.01 -6.46
CA PHE A 71 6.33 -12.32 -6.89
C PHE A 71 6.69 -11.22 -5.90
N ALA A 72 7.78 -11.43 -5.15
CA ALA A 72 8.29 -10.48 -4.17
C ALA A 72 9.41 -9.63 -4.78
N VAL A 73 9.20 -8.32 -4.78
CA VAL A 73 10.03 -7.36 -5.50
C VAL A 73 9.95 -5.98 -4.84
N TYR A 74 11.01 -5.18 -4.94
CA TYR A 74 10.97 -3.78 -4.51
C TYR A 74 10.15 -2.93 -5.48
N ASP A 75 9.34 -2.03 -4.94
CA ASP A 75 8.41 -1.19 -5.70
C ASP A 75 9.10 -0.46 -6.86
N SER A 76 10.20 0.25 -6.58
CA SER A 76 10.95 0.98 -7.61
C SER A 76 11.52 0.09 -8.72
N PHE A 77 11.76 -1.21 -8.44
CA PHE A 77 12.30 -2.14 -9.44
C PHE A 77 11.21 -2.82 -10.25
N LEU A 78 10.04 -3.04 -9.66
CA LEU A 78 8.88 -3.61 -10.36
C LEU A 78 8.43 -2.75 -11.57
N GLN A 79 8.73 -1.46 -11.57
CA GLN A 79 8.48 -0.57 -12.71
C GLN A 79 9.06 -1.08 -14.03
N ARG A 80 10.16 -1.85 -13.99
CA ARG A 80 10.76 -2.48 -15.18
C ARG A 80 9.86 -3.55 -15.82
N GLY A 81 8.90 -4.06 -15.07
CA GLY A 81 7.93 -5.05 -15.52
C GLY A 81 6.56 -4.48 -15.89
N TYR A 82 6.40 -3.14 -16.00
CA TYR A 82 5.09 -2.52 -16.17
C TYR A 82 4.32 -3.06 -17.38
N ASP A 83 4.97 -3.19 -18.53
CA ASP A 83 4.33 -3.75 -19.74
C ASP A 83 3.86 -5.19 -19.48
N MET A 84 4.70 -6.03 -18.87
CA MET A 84 4.38 -7.42 -18.56
C MET A 84 3.26 -7.53 -17.52
N LEU A 85 3.15 -6.60 -16.57
CA LEU A 85 2.02 -6.54 -15.64
C LEU A 85 0.70 -6.38 -16.38
N VAL A 86 0.68 -5.59 -17.45
CA VAL A 86 -0.50 -5.40 -18.30
C VAL A 86 -0.71 -6.60 -19.22
N GLN A 87 0.31 -6.96 -20.02
CA GLN A 87 0.20 -7.95 -21.10
C GLN A 87 0.11 -9.39 -20.60
N ASP A 88 0.99 -9.79 -19.68
CA ASP A 88 1.16 -11.19 -19.29
C ASP A 88 0.33 -11.57 -18.04
N MET A 89 -0.30 -10.61 -17.39
CA MET A 89 -1.03 -10.84 -16.14
C MET A 89 -2.44 -10.26 -16.17
N ALA A 90 -2.58 -8.93 -16.38
CA ALA A 90 -3.85 -8.24 -16.21
C ALA A 90 -4.86 -8.53 -17.32
N LEU A 91 -4.44 -8.56 -18.59
CA LEU A 91 -5.32 -8.81 -19.73
C LEU A 91 -6.01 -10.17 -19.64
N GLU A 92 -5.32 -11.18 -19.12
CA GLU A 92 -5.88 -12.51 -18.92
C GLU A 92 -6.48 -12.72 -17.52
N LYS A 93 -6.49 -11.67 -16.67
CA LYS A 93 -7.02 -11.71 -15.30
C LYS A 93 -6.42 -12.84 -14.46
N LEU A 94 -5.14 -13.09 -14.62
CA LEU A 94 -4.44 -14.19 -13.95
C LEU A 94 -4.29 -13.91 -12.45
N HIS A 95 -4.48 -14.94 -11.64
CA HIS A 95 -4.25 -14.85 -10.20
C HIS A 95 -2.75 -14.89 -9.91
N VAL A 96 -2.15 -13.72 -9.90
CA VAL A 96 -0.77 -13.47 -9.48
C VAL A 96 -0.78 -12.53 -8.30
N VAL A 97 -0.03 -12.84 -7.26
CA VAL A 97 0.15 -11.96 -6.10
C VAL A 97 1.49 -11.26 -6.21
N LEU A 98 1.46 -9.93 -6.18
CA LEU A 98 2.66 -9.09 -6.10
C LEU A 98 2.87 -8.69 -4.64
N ALA A 99 3.95 -9.15 -4.03
CA ALA A 99 4.40 -8.69 -2.72
C ALA A 99 5.38 -7.52 -2.94
N VAL A 100 4.83 -6.29 -2.89
CA VAL A 100 5.56 -5.08 -3.28
C VAL A 100 6.17 -4.46 -2.03
N ASP A 101 7.44 -4.73 -1.85
CA ASP A 101 8.25 -4.27 -0.72
C ASP A 101 8.82 -2.86 -0.99
N ARG A 102 9.11 -2.11 0.06
CA ARG A 102 9.70 -0.76 -0.02
C ARG A 102 8.81 0.28 -0.70
N CYS A 103 7.50 0.17 -0.51
CA CYS A 103 6.57 1.21 -0.95
C CYS A 103 6.73 2.48 -0.12
N GLY A 104 6.49 3.62 -0.76
CA GLY A 104 6.60 4.94 -0.13
C GLY A 104 8.05 5.40 0.06
N ILE A 105 8.29 6.15 1.13
CA ILE A 105 9.59 6.74 1.43
C ILE A 105 10.55 5.70 1.98
N VAL A 106 11.66 5.48 1.29
CA VAL A 106 12.74 4.56 1.67
C VAL A 106 14.04 5.35 1.89
N GLY A 107 14.04 6.16 2.94
CA GLY A 107 15.05 7.18 3.15
C GLY A 107 16.49 6.68 3.24
N ALA A 108 16.73 5.56 3.94
CA ALA A 108 18.08 5.01 4.14
C ALA A 108 18.72 4.48 2.84
N ASP A 109 17.89 3.96 1.89
CA ASP A 109 18.39 3.41 0.62
C ASP A 109 18.53 4.51 -0.45
N GLY A 110 17.96 5.71 -0.21
CA GLY A 110 18.10 6.90 -1.05
C GLY A 110 17.14 6.97 -2.25
N GLU A 111 17.36 7.98 -3.08
CA GLU A 111 16.45 8.41 -4.15
C GLU A 111 16.03 7.29 -5.11
N THR A 112 16.93 6.38 -5.44
CA THR A 112 16.67 5.29 -6.39
C THR A 112 15.78 4.17 -5.86
N HIS A 113 15.47 4.18 -4.56
CA HIS A 113 14.69 3.15 -3.89
C HIS A 113 13.33 3.65 -3.39
N HIS A 114 13.03 4.94 -3.49
CA HIS A 114 11.71 5.44 -3.11
C HIS A 114 10.62 4.84 -4.01
N GLY A 115 9.72 4.07 -3.40
CA GLY A 115 8.54 3.48 -4.04
C GLY A 115 7.34 4.42 -3.98
N CYS A 116 7.49 5.64 -4.52
CA CYS A 116 6.51 6.70 -4.39
C CYS A 116 5.63 6.90 -5.65
N LEU A 117 5.72 6.03 -6.65
CA LEU A 117 4.90 6.11 -7.86
C LEU A 117 3.68 5.18 -7.77
N ASP A 118 2.47 5.71 -7.97
CA ASP A 118 1.24 4.91 -7.96
C ASP A 118 0.89 4.35 -9.35
N TYR A 119 1.80 3.58 -9.94
CA TYR A 119 1.60 2.95 -11.25
C TYR A 119 0.75 1.68 -11.18
N LEU A 120 0.70 0.99 -10.04
CA LEU A 120 -0.06 -0.26 -9.89
C LEU A 120 -1.57 -0.05 -10.05
N SER A 121 -2.08 1.09 -9.59
CA SER A 121 -3.51 1.41 -9.72
C SER A 121 -3.96 1.71 -11.16
N GLN A 122 -3.01 1.89 -12.09
CA GLN A 122 -3.29 2.10 -13.51
C GLN A 122 -3.42 0.77 -14.28
N ILE A 123 -3.04 -0.35 -13.66
CA ILE A 123 -3.10 -1.67 -14.30
C ILE A 123 -4.54 -2.18 -14.28
N PRO A 124 -5.13 -2.55 -15.44
CA PRO A 124 -6.51 -3.00 -15.52
C PRO A 124 -6.81 -4.21 -14.62
N GLY A 125 -7.84 -4.10 -13.78
CA GLY A 125 -8.28 -5.18 -12.91
C GLY A 125 -7.35 -5.48 -11.71
N MET A 126 -6.30 -4.69 -11.51
CA MET A 126 -5.41 -4.83 -10.35
C MET A 126 -6.14 -4.45 -9.06
N THR A 127 -6.07 -5.32 -8.06
CA THR A 127 -6.42 -4.97 -6.68
C THR A 127 -5.15 -4.60 -5.92
N VAL A 128 -5.12 -3.44 -5.27
CA VAL A 128 -3.97 -2.99 -4.47
C VAL A 128 -4.40 -2.85 -3.01
N LEU A 129 -3.79 -3.66 -2.14
CA LEU A 129 -3.97 -3.65 -0.68
C LEU A 129 -2.77 -2.95 -0.02
N SER A 130 -3.03 -2.21 1.05
CA SER A 130 -1.98 -1.46 1.75
C SER A 130 -2.09 -1.64 3.27
N PRO A 131 -1.43 -2.66 3.85
CA PRO A 131 -1.40 -2.88 5.28
C PRO A 131 -0.63 -1.78 6.01
N ALA A 132 -1.10 -1.43 7.22
CA ALA A 132 -0.46 -0.48 8.12
C ALA A 132 0.22 -1.17 9.32
N SER A 133 -0.10 -2.45 9.56
CA SER A 133 0.44 -3.26 10.65
C SER A 133 0.89 -4.64 10.16
N PHE A 134 1.64 -5.35 11.00
CA PHE A 134 1.99 -6.75 10.72
C PHE A 134 0.77 -7.69 10.74
N ALA A 135 -0.21 -7.40 11.58
CA ALA A 135 -1.47 -8.15 11.61
C ALA A 135 -2.21 -8.02 10.28
N GLU A 136 -2.34 -6.79 9.79
CA GLU A 136 -2.97 -6.52 8.49
C GLU A 136 -2.19 -7.14 7.32
N LEU A 137 -0.83 -7.10 7.35
CA LEU A 137 -0.03 -7.75 6.31
C LEU A 137 -0.31 -9.26 6.25
N ARG A 138 -0.34 -9.94 7.40
CA ARG A 138 -0.65 -11.39 7.46
C ARG A 138 -2.02 -11.68 6.87
N GLN A 139 -3.00 -10.89 7.24
CA GLN A 139 -4.40 -11.04 6.82
C GLN A 139 -4.58 -10.74 5.33
N MET A 140 -4.07 -9.60 4.87
CA MET A 140 -4.17 -9.19 3.46
C MET A 140 -3.41 -10.15 2.55
N LEU A 141 -2.24 -10.65 2.96
CA LEU A 141 -1.48 -11.63 2.20
C LEU A 141 -2.22 -12.97 2.12
N ARG A 142 -2.82 -13.45 3.23
CA ARG A 142 -3.63 -14.67 3.21
C ARG A 142 -4.80 -14.53 2.24
N ARG A 143 -5.53 -13.44 2.32
CA ARG A 143 -6.65 -13.17 1.41
C ARG A 143 -6.19 -13.09 -0.04
N ALA A 144 -5.12 -12.34 -0.33
CA ALA A 144 -4.57 -12.20 -1.66
C ALA A 144 -4.16 -13.56 -2.27
N VAL A 145 -3.59 -14.46 -1.47
CA VAL A 145 -3.09 -15.75 -1.93
C VAL A 145 -4.17 -16.81 -2.05
N LEU A 146 -5.14 -16.86 -1.10
CA LEU A 146 -6.06 -17.99 -0.98
C LEU A 146 -7.53 -17.68 -1.32
N GLU A 147 -7.93 -16.40 -1.33
CA GLU A 147 -9.36 -16.02 -1.31
C GLU A 147 -9.74 -15.03 -2.42
N MET A 148 -8.77 -14.36 -3.03
CA MET A 148 -9.02 -13.39 -4.10
C MET A 148 -8.71 -13.97 -5.47
N ASP A 149 -9.32 -13.40 -6.49
CA ASP A 149 -9.09 -13.72 -7.90
C ASP A 149 -8.43 -12.55 -8.62
N GLY A 150 -7.77 -12.83 -9.76
CA GLY A 150 -7.12 -11.86 -10.61
C GLY A 150 -5.80 -11.34 -10.03
N PRO A 151 -5.25 -10.27 -10.62
CA PRO A 151 -3.99 -9.70 -10.15
C PRO A 151 -4.18 -8.91 -8.85
N VAL A 152 -3.39 -9.25 -7.82
CA VAL A 152 -3.43 -8.60 -6.51
C VAL A 152 -2.04 -8.13 -6.11
N ALA A 153 -1.90 -6.86 -5.71
CA ALA A 153 -0.70 -6.32 -5.11
C ALA A 153 -0.94 -6.05 -3.61
N VAL A 154 -0.03 -6.51 -2.76
CA VAL A 154 0.05 -6.13 -1.35
C VAL A 154 1.29 -5.26 -1.21
N ARG A 155 1.09 -3.96 -1.01
CA ARG A 155 2.18 -2.97 -0.91
C ARG A 155 2.49 -2.61 0.53
N TYR A 156 3.74 -2.74 0.95
CA TYR A 156 4.15 -2.47 2.32
C TYR A 156 5.52 -1.75 2.38
N PRO A 157 5.79 -1.00 3.47
CA PRO A 157 6.99 -0.20 3.59
C PRO A 157 8.22 -1.04 3.96
N ARG A 158 9.39 -0.43 3.85
CA ARG A 158 10.62 -0.92 4.48
C ARG A 158 10.56 -0.71 6.00
N GLY A 159 11.04 -1.69 6.77
CA GLY A 159 11.20 -1.58 8.22
C GLY A 159 10.03 -2.13 9.02
N GLY A 160 9.83 -1.59 10.20
CA GLY A 160 8.81 -2.03 11.17
C GLY A 160 7.53 -1.21 11.14
N GLU A 161 6.60 -1.55 12.03
CA GLU A 161 5.39 -0.78 12.29
C GLU A 161 5.72 0.59 12.90
N ASP A 162 4.87 1.58 12.67
CA ASP A 162 4.97 2.93 13.25
C ASP A 162 4.08 3.07 14.51
N GLY A 163 3.77 1.97 15.17
CA GLY A 163 2.97 1.89 16.39
C GLY A 163 1.46 1.67 16.17
N TYR A 164 0.99 1.53 14.94
CA TYR A 164 -0.37 1.07 14.66
C TYR A 164 -0.38 -0.46 14.61
N GLU A 165 -1.12 -1.09 15.52
CA GLU A 165 -1.22 -2.55 15.67
C GLU A 165 -2.63 -3.08 15.30
N GLY A 166 -3.41 -2.27 14.59
CA GLY A 166 -4.79 -2.60 14.23
C GLY A 166 -4.90 -3.74 13.21
N ASP A 167 -6.12 -4.18 13.07
CA ASP A 167 -6.60 -5.23 12.17
C ASP A 167 -7.74 -4.64 11.34
N CYS A 168 -7.82 -4.96 10.05
CA CYS A 168 -8.83 -4.41 9.15
C CYS A 168 -9.96 -5.41 8.81
N GLY A 169 -9.87 -6.66 9.22
CA GLY A 169 -10.79 -7.70 8.74
C GLY A 169 -10.83 -7.74 7.22
N ASP A 170 -12.03 -7.84 6.66
CA ASP A 170 -12.26 -7.84 5.20
C ASP A 170 -12.62 -6.47 4.63
N GLU A 171 -12.63 -5.44 5.46
CA GLU A 171 -13.07 -4.11 5.09
C GLU A 171 -12.10 -3.43 4.09
N SER A 172 -12.65 -2.80 3.05
CA SER A 172 -11.87 -1.96 2.11
C SER A 172 -11.56 -0.58 2.69
N VAL A 173 -12.41 -0.10 3.59
CA VAL A 173 -12.33 1.22 4.24
C VAL A 173 -12.71 1.08 5.70
N THR A 174 -11.90 1.59 6.59
CA THR A 174 -12.14 1.56 8.05
C THR A 174 -12.15 2.97 8.63
N VAL A 175 -13.14 3.30 9.43
CA VAL A 175 -13.14 4.53 10.26
C VAL A 175 -12.47 4.21 11.58
N LEU A 176 -11.23 4.65 11.74
CA LEU A 176 -10.43 4.39 12.94
C LEU A 176 -10.77 5.35 14.09
N ARG A 177 -11.22 6.54 13.76
CA ARG A 177 -11.63 7.57 14.73
C ARG A 177 -12.80 8.35 14.16
N GLN A 178 -13.82 8.59 14.96
CA GLN A 178 -14.94 9.48 14.60
C GLN A 178 -14.54 10.95 14.77
N GLY A 179 -15.16 11.83 13.97
CA GLY A 179 -14.96 13.27 14.02
C GLY A 179 -15.94 13.98 13.08
N THR A 180 -16.15 15.28 13.31
CA THR A 180 -17.20 16.06 12.63
C THR A 180 -16.68 17.25 11.84
N ASP A 181 -15.50 17.80 12.18
CA ASP A 181 -15.02 19.05 11.61
C ASP A 181 -14.26 18.85 10.31
N ALA A 182 -13.42 17.80 10.26
CA ALA A 182 -12.67 17.39 9.09
C ALA A 182 -12.42 15.87 9.09
N ALA A 183 -12.06 15.31 7.94
CA ALA A 183 -11.62 13.93 7.82
C ALA A 183 -10.17 13.87 7.30
N ILE A 184 -9.36 13.01 7.91
CA ILE A 184 -8.04 12.61 7.42
C ILE A 184 -8.21 11.25 6.77
N VAL A 185 -8.02 11.17 5.45
CA VAL A 185 -8.03 9.93 4.68
C VAL A 185 -6.59 9.52 4.42
N THR A 186 -6.22 8.30 4.80
CA THR A 186 -4.86 7.80 4.67
C THR A 186 -4.82 6.30 4.45
N TYR A 187 -3.63 5.72 4.28
CA TYR A 187 -3.42 4.29 4.15
C TYR A 187 -1.98 3.89 4.52
N GLY A 188 -1.77 2.60 4.71
CA GLY A 188 -0.45 2.06 4.98
C GLY A 188 0.22 2.69 6.20
N ILE A 189 1.52 2.90 6.10
CA ILE A 189 2.35 3.31 7.24
C ILE A 189 2.02 4.70 7.81
N LEU A 190 1.34 5.58 7.07
CA LEU A 190 0.93 6.88 7.58
C LEU A 190 -0.28 6.84 8.51
N THR A 191 -0.92 5.68 8.67
CA THR A 191 -2.09 5.50 9.54
C THR A 191 -1.84 5.97 10.97
N GLN A 192 -0.69 5.62 11.55
CA GLN A 192 -0.34 6.06 12.90
C GLN A 192 -0.11 7.57 12.98
N GLN A 193 0.49 8.17 11.95
CA GLN A 193 0.69 9.62 11.90
C GLN A 193 -0.65 10.38 11.84
N ALA A 194 -1.62 9.85 11.08
CA ALA A 194 -2.98 10.41 11.02
C ALA A 194 -3.71 10.32 12.36
N LEU A 195 -3.58 9.21 13.10
CA LEU A 195 -4.15 9.05 14.44
C LEU A 195 -3.54 10.05 15.42
N ARG A 196 -2.20 10.17 15.44
CA ARG A 196 -1.50 11.16 16.28
C ARG A 196 -1.88 12.60 15.90
N ALA A 197 -2.06 12.90 14.60
CA ALA A 197 -2.55 14.21 14.16
C ALA A 197 -3.92 14.51 14.72
N ALA A 198 -4.85 13.55 14.70
CA ALA A 198 -6.17 13.72 15.28
C ALA A 198 -6.14 13.92 16.81
N GLU A 199 -5.20 13.30 17.53
CA GLU A 199 -4.97 13.51 18.97
C GLU A 199 -4.44 14.94 19.25
N LEU A 200 -3.55 15.46 18.39
CA LEU A 200 -3.08 16.86 18.50
C LEU A 200 -4.22 17.85 18.31
N LEU A 201 -5.03 17.64 17.27
CA LEU A 201 -6.17 18.50 16.94
C LEU A 201 -7.26 18.49 18.02
N GLU A 202 -7.50 17.35 18.69
CA GLU A 202 -8.45 17.25 19.79
C GLU A 202 -8.08 18.18 20.96
N LYS A 203 -6.78 18.33 21.26
CA LYS A 203 -6.30 19.27 22.30
C LYS A 203 -6.60 20.73 21.95
N GLU A 204 -6.83 21.02 20.67
CA GLU A 204 -7.19 22.33 20.14
C GLU A 204 -8.72 22.48 19.97
N GLY A 205 -9.49 21.47 20.34
CA GLY A 205 -10.95 21.45 20.20
C GLY A 205 -11.45 21.11 18.80
N ILE A 206 -10.58 20.58 17.92
CA ILE A 206 -10.92 20.18 16.55
C ILE A 206 -11.20 18.68 16.51
N SER A 207 -12.41 18.31 16.06
CA SER A 207 -12.87 16.92 15.96
C SER A 207 -12.54 16.33 14.57
N ALA A 208 -11.36 15.72 14.44
CA ALA A 208 -10.92 15.11 13.19
C ALA A 208 -11.28 13.61 13.12
N ARG A 209 -11.98 13.22 12.03
CA ARG A 209 -12.22 11.82 11.69
C ARG A 209 -10.96 11.22 11.04
N VAL A 210 -10.62 9.96 11.33
CA VAL A 210 -9.55 9.25 10.64
C VAL A 210 -10.15 8.08 9.87
N VAL A 211 -9.99 8.12 8.55
CA VAL A 211 -10.46 7.10 7.61
C VAL A 211 -9.25 6.43 6.97
N LYS A 212 -9.16 5.12 7.12
CA LYS A 212 -8.09 4.31 6.56
C LYS A 212 -8.60 3.55 5.33
N LEU A 213 -7.87 3.63 4.23
CA LEU A 213 -8.09 2.82 3.04
C LEU A 213 -7.23 1.55 3.13
N ASN A 214 -7.85 0.40 3.28
CA ASN A 214 -7.19 -0.90 3.28
C ASN A 214 -6.95 -1.40 1.85
N ARG A 215 -7.85 -1.03 0.94
CA ARG A 215 -7.72 -1.20 -0.51
C ARG A 215 -7.62 0.17 -1.19
N VAL A 216 -6.50 0.41 -1.85
CA VAL A 216 -6.21 1.69 -2.52
C VAL A 216 -6.51 1.66 -4.02
N ALA A 217 -6.71 0.48 -4.60
CA ALA A 217 -7.22 0.31 -5.95
C ALA A 217 -7.99 -1.04 -6.08
N PRO A 218 -9.15 -1.06 -6.77
CA PRO A 218 -9.99 0.11 -7.04
C PRO A 218 -10.51 0.73 -5.73
N LEU A 219 -10.72 2.03 -5.73
CA LEU A 219 -11.34 2.71 -4.57
C LEU A 219 -12.78 2.18 -4.35
N ASP A 220 -13.13 1.91 -3.10
CA ASP A 220 -14.48 1.53 -2.71
C ASP A 220 -15.35 2.77 -2.54
N SER A 221 -16.01 3.18 -3.61
CA SER A 221 -16.86 4.38 -3.64
C SER A 221 -17.92 4.38 -2.55
N SER A 222 -18.62 3.26 -2.36
CA SER A 222 -19.67 3.15 -1.34
C SER A 222 -19.11 3.16 0.08
N GLY A 223 -17.98 2.48 0.33
CA GLY A 223 -17.29 2.49 1.61
C GLY A 223 -16.77 3.89 1.95
N ILE A 224 -16.17 4.57 0.99
CA ILE A 224 -15.67 5.95 1.15
C ILE A 224 -16.82 6.93 1.45
N CYS A 225 -17.94 6.86 0.70
CA CYS A 225 -19.09 7.70 0.96
C CYS A 225 -19.64 7.50 2.38
N ARG A 226 -19.81 6.26 2.82
CA ARG A 226 -20.25 5.98 4.19
C ARG A 226 -19.26 6.49 5.25
N ALA A 227 -17.97 6.28 5.01
CA ALA A 227 -16.92 6.70 5.94
C ALA A 227 -16.81 8.23 6.08
N LEU A 228 -17.12 8.98 5.01
CA LEU A 228 -17.05 10.43 4.97
C LEU A 228 -18.40 11.15 5.20
N ASP A 229 -19.47 10.38 5.41
CA ASP A 229 -20.81 10.95 5.59
C ASP A 229 -20.82 12.03 6.69
N GLY A 230 -21.42 13.19 6.36
CA GLY A 230 -21.50 14.36 7.23
C GLY A 230 -20.21 15.18 7.37
N VAL A 231 -19.07 14.80 6.74
CA VAL A 231 -17.83 15.57 6.77
C VAL A 231 -17.45 16.04 5.36
N LYS A 232 -17.29 17.35 5.20
CA LYS A 232 -17.10 18.00 3.89
C LYS A 232 -15.69 18.52 3.64
N ARG A 233 -14.88 18.62 4.68
CA ARG A 233 -13.50 19.11 4.65
C ARG A 233 -12.55 17.94 4.84
N ILE A 234 -11.72 17.67 3.84
CA ILE A 234 -10.98 16.42 3.74
C ILE A 234 -9.49 16.70 3.54
N VAL A 235 -8.66 16.00 4.27
CA VAL A 235 -7.22 15.91 4.04
C VAL A 235 -6.91 14.50 3.58
N ALA A 236 -6.29 14.34 2.41
CA ALA A 236 -5.70 13.07 1.99
C ALA A 236 -4.19 13.10 2.28
N ALA A 237 -3.70 12.16 3.10
CA ALA A 237 -2.30 12.06 3.49
C ALA A 237 -1.71 10.73 2.98
N GLU A 238 -0.67 10.81 2.15
CA GLU A 238 -0.06 9.67 1.49
C GLU A 238 1.44 9.85 1.26
N ASP A 239 2.20 8.76 1.30
CA ASP A 239 3.65 8.74 1.09
C ASP A 239 4.04 8.48 -0.39
N GLN A 240 3.24 9.00 -1.31
CA GLN A 240 3.44 8.91 -2.75
C GLN A 240 3.64 10.29 -3.40
N LEU A 241 4.17 10.31 -4.61
CA LEU A 241 4.15 11.50 -5.46
C LEU A 241 2.71 11.87 -5.79
N ARG A 242 2.45 13.16 -5.87
CA ARG A 242 1.08 13.68 -6.02
C ARG A 242 0.37 13.19 -7.29
N ALA A 243 1.09 13.18 -8.41
CA ALA A 243 0.50 12.93 -9.72
C ALA A 243 -0.08 11.50 -9.84
N GLY A 244 -1.38 11.40 -10.03
CA GLY A 244 -2.11 10.14 -10.22
C GLY A 244 -2.28 9.29 -8.94
N ALA A 245 -1.81 9.76 -7.79
CA ALA A 245 -1.88 9.03 -6.53
C ALA A 245 -3.30 8.99 -5.94
N VAL A 246 -3.45 8.29 -4.82
CA VAL A 246 -4.75 8.03 -4.18
C VAL A 246 -5.51 9.31 -3.86
N GLY A 247 -4.83 10.35 -3.38
CA GLY A 247 -5.45 11.63 -3.03
C GLY A 247 -6.11 12.33 -4.22
N GLU A 248 -5.46 12.35 -5.39
CA GLU A 248 -6.06 12.91 -6.62
C GLU A 248 -7.22 12.06 -7.12
N ARG A 249 -7.09 10.74 -7.09
CA ARG A 249 -8.18 9.80 -7.47
C ARG A 249 -9.38 9.88 -6.52
N LEU A 250 -9.11 10.07 -5.22
CA LEU A 250 -10.14 10.33 -4.21
C LEU A 250 -10.90 11.61 -4.53
N GLY A 251 -10.19 12.69 -4.85
CA GLY A 251 -10.80 13.97 -5.23
C GLY A 251 -11.71 13.85 -6.44
N ALA A 252 -11.26 13.16 -7.49
CA ALA A 252 -12.08 12.89 -8.68
C ALA A 252 -13.33 12.08 -8.31
N LEU A 253 -13.18 11.00 -7.54
CA LEU A 253 -14.28 10.15 -7.08
C LEU A 253 -15.33 10.95 -6.29
N LEU A 254 -14.91 11.78 -5.35
CA LEU A 254 -15.82 12.58 -4.52
C LEU A 254 -16.62 13.60 -5.35
N LEU A 255 -16.00 14.17 -6.39
CA LEU A 255 -16.70 15.05 -7.35
C LEU A 255 -17.72 14.28 -8.19
N GLU A 256 -17.35 13.13 -8.75
CA GLU A 256 -18.24 12.28 -9.55
C GLU A 256 -19.47 11.83 -8.75
N LEU A 257 -19.29 11.51 -7.48
CA LEU A 257 -20.37 11.06 -6.60
C LEU A 257 -21.24 12.19 -6.04
N GLY A 258 -20.86 13.45 -6.26
CA GLY A 258 -21.55 14.59 -5.65
C GLY A 258 -21.55 14.56 -4.12
N ALA A 259 -20.43 14.12 -3.52
CA ALA A 259 -20.31 13.89 -2.08
C ALA A 259 -20.39 15.17 -1.22
N GLY A 260 -20.58 16.34 -1.83
CA GLY A 260 -20.71 17.62 -1.13
C GLY A 260 -19.41 18.10 -0.47
N THR A 261 -18.25 17.60 -0.94
CA THR A 261 -16.94 18.04 -0.46
C THR A 261 -16.74 19.53 -0.72
N GLU A 262 -16.48 20.30 0.32
CA GLU A 262 -16.25 21.74 0.24
C GLU A 262 -14.78 22.07 -0.06
N LYS A 263 -13.85 21.30 0.54
CA LYS A 263 -12.41 21.51 0.36
C LYS A 263 -11.65 20.20 0.56
N LEU A 264 -10.69 19.95 -0.31
CA LEU A 264 -9.74 18.83 -0.23
C LEU A 264 -8.32 19.38 -0.23
N VAL A 265 -7.53 19.02 0.76
CA VAL A 265 -6.09 19.28 0.86
C VAL A 265 -5.33 17.98 0.70
N LEU A 266 -4.33 17.97 -0.19
CA LEU A 266 -3.47 16.82 -0.42
C LEU A 266 -2.13 17.01 0.29
N ARG A 267 -1.77 16.08 1.15
CA ARG A 267 -0.43 15.92 1.72
C ARG A 267 0.20 14.69 1.11
N SER A 268 1.23 14.89 0.34
CA SER A 268 1.95 13.85 -0.42
C SER A 268 3.45 14.17 -0.42
N VAL A 269 4.25 13.31 -1.01
CA VAL A 269 5.68 13.56 -1.24
C VAL A 269 5.92 14.81 -2.10
N GLY A 270 4.91 15.25 -2.84
CA GLY A 270 5.01 16.38 -3.76
C GLY A 270 5.21 15.94 -5.21
N THR A 271 6.00 16.72 -5.97
CA THR A 271 6.18 16.50 -7.41
C THR A 271 7.56 15.91 -7.78
N THR A 272 8.45 15.78 -6.81
CA THR A 272 9.82 15.26 -6.98
C THR A 272 10.12 14.24 -5.90
N LEU A 273 10.97 13.26 -6.20
CA LEU A 273 11.45 12.30 -5.22
C LEU A 273 12.30 13.02 -4.16
N PRO A 274 12.15 12.66 -2.86
CA PRO A 274 12.96 13.25 -1.81
C PRO A 274 14.40 12.74 -1.86
N SER A 275 15.31 13.51 -1.27
CA SER A 275 16.70 13.11 -1.11
C SER A 275 16.88 11.97 -0.11
N GLN A 276 18.09 11.47 0.03
CA GLN A 276 18.45 10.51 1.07
C GLN A 276 18.36 11.14 2.47
N GLY A 277 17.86 10.38 3.44
CA GLY A 277 17.73 10.79 4.83
C GLY A 277 17.05 9.71 5.66
N SER A 278 16.90 9.92 6.95
CA SER A 278 16.03 9.02 7.72
C SER A 278 14.56 9.21 7.34
N THR A 279 13.77 8.15 7.40
CA THR A 279 12.33 8.23 7.08
C THR A 279 11.61 9.24 7.97
N VAL A 280 12.04 9.40 9.22
CA VAL A 280 11.46 10.36 10.18
C VAL A 280 11.72 11.81 9.73
N GLU A 281 12.98 12.13 9.40
CA GLU A 281 13.34 13.46 8.91
C GLU A 281 12.66 13.81 7.60
N LEU A 282 12.60 12.85 6.68
CA LEU A 282 11.92 13.04 5.39
C LEU A 282 10.41 13.25 5.56
N ARG A 283 9.74 12.48 6.41
CA ARG A 283 8.33 12.69 6.72
C ARG A 283 8.08 14.06 7.32
N HIS A 284 8.93 14.49 8.25
CA HIS A 284 8.83 15.83 8.85
C HIS A 284 9.00 16.92 7.79
N ALA A 285 10.06 16.85 6.99
CA ALA A 285 10.33 17.83 5.94
C ALA A 285 9.22 17.92 4.87
N LEU A 286 8.51 16.82 4.61
CA LEU A 286 7.42 16.74 3.65
C LEU A 286 6.04 17.03 4.28
N GLY A 287 5.97 17.27 5.61
CA GLY A 287 4.71 17.48 6.32
C GLY A 287 3.81 16.22 6.35
N LEU A 288 4.42 15.03 6.36
CA LEU A 288 3.77 13.72 6.42
C LEU A 288 3.84 13.09 7.82
N ASP A 289 4.39 13.79 8.79
CA ASP A 289 4.30 13.45 10.21
C ASP A 289 2.98 13.98 10.82
N ALA A 290 2.76 13.68 12.10
CA ALA A 290 1.54 14.06 12.80
C ALA A 290 1.29 15.58 12.79
N GLU A 291 2.32 16.39 12.98
CA GLU A 291 2.22 17.86 12.96
C GLU A 291 1.87 18.39 11.57
N GLY A 292 2.53 17.89 10.52
CA GLY A 292 2.26 18.30 9.15
C GLY A 292 0.85 17.92 8.69
N ILE A 293 0.36 16.73 9.08
CA ILE A 293 -1.02 16.31 8.81
C ILE A 293 -2.02 17.17 9.61
N ALA A 294 -1.74 17.46 10.88
CA ALA A 294 -2.59 18.36 11.69
C ALA A 294 -2.62 19.78 11.09
N GLN A 295 -1.48 20.28 10.60
CA GLN A 295 -1.44 21.55 9.90
C GLN A 295 -2.32 21.57 8.64
N ALA A 296 -2.34 20.48 7.87
CA ALA A 296 -3.23 20.36 6.72
C ALA A 296 -4.72 20.40 7.12
N VAL A 297 -5.07 19.82 8.28
CA VAL A 297 -6.44 19.93 8.80
C VAL A 297 -6.78 21.38 9.16
N ARG A 298 -5.87 22.13 9.79
CA ARG A 298 -6.10 23.58 10.05
C ARG A 298 -6.29 24.35 8.74
N GLU A 299 -5.50 24.04 7.70
CA GLU A 299 -5.62 24.66 6.36
C GLU A 299 -6.95 24.33 5.67
N VAL A 300 -7.47 23.12 5.83
CA VAL A 300 -8.75 22.74 5.23
C VAL A 300 -9.93 23.38 5.95
N LEU A 301 -9.79 23.72 7.24
CA LEU A 301 -10.81 24.37 8.05
C LEU A 301 -10.82 25.91 7.87
N ALA A 302 -9.69 26.51 7.54
CA ALA A 302 -9.57 27.93 7.21
C ALA A 302 -10.19 28.24 5.84
#